data_b46c4f29a1068475ba365408f6cd6fba
#
_entry.id   b46c4f29a1068475ba365408f6cd6fba
#
_cell.length_a   1.000
_cell.length_b   1.000
_cell.length_c   1.000
_cell.angle_alpha   90.00
_cell.angle_beta   90.00
_cell.angle_gamma   90.00
#
_symmetry.space_group_name_H-M   'P 1'
#
loop_
_entity.id
_entity.type
_entity.pdbx_description
1 polymer ?
#
loop_
_entity_poly.entity_id
_entity_poly.type
_entity_poly.pdbx_seq_one_letter_code
_entity_poly.pdbx_strand_id
1 'polypeptide(L)'
;MNVENVLYYNDKAETNDIISYIISLDKEQNSSMEALTKYFTSGQQNTFELVSYQPFSSETKYQSVEIKNKGNYILGAFDLVAKEVTSKQKADIEEALEKGYRILALSHNVLGEKSQLLCLIFLKDRPKKEAKKILEYFEKQGTQIKIISGDHPKTVSLIAKEVGLEADYIGLSELPESEKELQEVVEEKTIFGRITPERKRDIIAALQANGHTVGMIGDGINDILALKKSDCPIALGSGNEATKSVAQFILLKNDFSVLPNILKEGRKVINNITRVASMNLLRVIYIFTLTVLLLITRHLFPLESINLMMMGIFTVGIPSALLVLEKDEKRNEDDILQKIRDNALPTGIIIGIAIFVMFSLAYKFPIYTTFTDGHFVTHYKEFISDVTLVIGSVQLFSLYLLCRPLSRFRAIVIVGMTALFYGTYFISPVTKFLGIAPFKSFRFVIPTIICILMILMVRALFSKNIKRKTKKIAILLVGLALISGFSFTKLRQYNAKAAIERPQYKKILVDNWERSQVNKENVNER
;
A
#
# COMPACT_ATOMS: atom_id res chain seq x y z
N MET A 1 -20.97 -23.16 13.15
CA MET A 1 -22.39 -23.36 12.89
C MET A 1 -22.91 -24.47 13.77
N ASN A 2 -24.12 -24.39 14.33
CA ASN A 2 -24.76 -25.43 15.13
C ASN A 2 -26.24 -25.58 14.74
N VAL A 3 -26.79 -26.79 14.87
CA VAL A 3 -28.25 -27.02 14.78
C VAL A 3 -28.89 -26.57 16.10
N GLU A 4 -29.76 -25.58 16.01
CA GLU A 4 -30.47 -25.05 17.21
C GLU A 4 -31.82 -25.76 17.43
N ASN A 5 -32.53 -26.06 16.34
CA ASN A 5 -33.83 -26.75 16.42
C ASN A 5 -34.16 -27.47 15.10
N VAL A 6 -35.04 -28.45 15.16
CA VAL A 6 -35.60 -29.15 13.99
C VAL A 6 -37.12 -29.22 14.17
N LEU A 7 -37.87 -28.72 13.19
CA LEU A 7 -39.34 -28.87 13.14
C LEU A 7 -39.68 -30.00 12.18
N TYR A 8 -40.37 -31.03 12.73
CA TYR A 8 -40.80 -32.21 11.97
C TYR A 8 -42.26 -32.06 11.55
N TYR A 9 -42.57 -32.37 10.31
CA TYR A 9 -43.93 -32.41 9.75
C TYR A 9 -44.34 -33.83 9.38
N ASN A 10 -43.43 -34.80 9.57
CA ASN A 10 -43.64 -36.23 9.41
C ASN A 10 -43.01 -36.99 10.59
N ASP A 11 -43.04 -38.33 10.54
CA ASP A 11 -42.42 -39.16 11.59
C ASP A 11 -40.96 -38.77 11.83
N LYS A 12 -40.67 -38.48 13.11
CA LYS A 12 -39.36 -37.98 13.52
C LYS A 12 -38.24 -39.03 13.36
N ALA A 13 -38.56 -40.29 13.67
CA ALA A 13 -37.57 -41.35 13.68
C ALA A 13 -37.16 -41.65 12.23
N GLU A 14 -38.12 -41.84 11.33
CA GLU A 14 -37.87 -42.07 9.92
C GLU A 14 -37.12 -40.90 9.25
N THR A 15 -37.53 -39.65 9.56
CA THR A 15 -36.90 -38.45 9.03
C THR A 15 -35.44 -38.37 9.48
N ASN A 16 -35.10 -38.67 10.74
CA ASN A 16 -33.74 -38.70 11.24
C ASN A 16 -32.87 -39.76 10.58
N ASP A 17 -33.44 -40.96 10.35
CA ASP A 17 -32.75 -42.05 9.66
C ASP A 17 -32.38 -41.65 8.22
N ILE A 18 -33.27 -40.99 7.50
CA ILE A 18 -33.04 -40.49 6.15
C ILE A 18 -31.95 -39.40 6.15
N ILE A 19 -32.02 -38.43 7.06
CA ILE A 19 -31.00 -37.38 7.18
C ILE A 19 -29.65 -37.99 7.48
N SER A 20 -29.58 -38.93 8.45
CA SER A 20 -28.31 -39.62 8.79
C SER A 20 -27.74 -40.39 7.60
N TYR A 21 -28.60 -41.02 6.82
CA TYR A 21 -28.19 -41.72 5.61
C TYR A 21 -27.64 -40.75 4.54
N ILE A 22 -28.34 -39.64 4.28
CA ILE A 22 -27.89 -38.60 3.35
C ILE A 22 -26.52 -38.04 3.77
N ILE A 23 -26.33 -37.76 5.06
CA ILE A 23 -25.06 -37.29 5.62
C ILE A 23 -23.93 -38.30 5.41
N SER A 24 -24.22 -39.60 5.52
CA SER A 24 -23.23 -40.66 5.35
C SER A 24 -22.71 -40.81 3.92
N LEU A 25 -23.46 -40.34 2.91
CA LEU A 25 -23.10 -40.37 1.49
C LEU A 25 -22.25 -39.17 1.09
N ASP A 26 -22.28 -38.07 1.86
CA ASP A 26 -21.57 -36.84 1.52
C ASP A 26 -20.10 -36.95 1.95
N LYS A 27 -19.19 -36.78 0.97
CA LYS A 27 -17.74 -36.77 1.19
C LYS A 27 -17.18 -35.38 1.44
N GLU A 28 -17.92 -34.33 1.10
CA GLU A 28 -17.50 -32.93 1.28
C GLU A 28 -18.04 -32.37 2.60
N GLN A 29 -17.15 -32.18 3.56
CA GLN A 29 -17.48 -31.56 4.84
C GLN A 29 -17.50 -30.04 4.73
N ASN A 30 -18.67 -29.46 4.45
CA ASN A 30 -18.90 -28.03 4.66
C ASN A 30 -19.43 -27.77 6.08
N SER A 31 -19.38 -26.52 6.54
CA SER A 31 -19.78 -26.14 7.93
C SER A 31 -21.23 -26.50 8.29
N SER A 32 -22.12 -26.58 7.32
CA SER A 32 -23.52 -27.03 7.52
C SER A 32 -23.58 -28.54 7.72
N MET A 33 -22.84 -29.31 6.89
CA MET A 33 -22.78 -30.76 7.02
C MET A 33 -22.10 -31.19 8.32
N GLU A 34 -21.03 -30.50 8.76
CA GLU A 34 -20.46 -30.74 10.10
C GLU A 34 -21.47 -30.52 11.21
N ALA A 35 -22.29 -29.47 11.13
CA ALA A 35 -23.32 -29.20 12.12
C ALA A 35 -24.42 -30.28 12.11
N LEU A 36 -24.83 -30.73 10.92
CA LEU A 36 -25.79 -31.82 10.76
C LEU A 36 -25.20 -33.15 11.27
N THR A 37 -23.98 -33.49 10.89
CA THR A 37 -23.28 -34.70 11.36
C THR A 37 -23.25 -34.73 12.89
N LYS A 38 -22.86 -33.63 13.54
CA LYS A 38 -22.79 -33.53 15.00
C LYS A 38 -24.15 -33.73 15.69
N TYR A 39 -25.24 -33.34 15.04
CA TYR A 39 -26.60 -33.42 15.62
C TYR A 39 -27.27 -34.77 15.37
N PHE A 40 -27.10 -35.35 14.15
CA PHE A 40 -27.84 -36.54 13.71
C PHE A 40 -27.06 -37.86 13.81
N THR A 41 -25.75 -37.86 14.12
CA THR A 41 -24.90 -39.08 14.11
C THR A 41 -25.12 -40.02 15.30
N SER A 42 -26.11 -39.76 16.17
CA SER A 42 -26.41 -40.61 17.33
C SER A 42 -27.44 -41.73 17.04
N GLY A 43 -27.83 -41.96 15.77
CA GLY A 43 -28.78 -42.97 15.36
C GLY A 43 -28.14 -44.22 14.73
N GLN A 44 -28.85 -45.35 14.76
CA GLN A 44 -28.47 -46.59 14.09
C GLN A 44 -28.27 -46.34 12.60
N GLN A 45 -27.17 -46.88 11.99
CA GLN A 45 -26.95 -46.90 10.54
C GLN A 45 -28.01 -47.80 9.89
N ASN A 46 -29.14 -47.27 9.51
CA ASN A 46 -30.08 -47.97 8.63
C ASN A 46 -29.47 -47.99 7.24
N THR A 47 -29.15 -49.15 6.74
CA THR A 47 -28.65 -49.37 5.35
C THR A 47 -29.84 -49.35 4.40
N PHE A 48 -30.08 -48.18 3.77
CA PHE A 48 -31.01 -48.07 2.65
C PHE A 48 -30.37 -48.53 1.34
N GLU A 49 -31.15 -49.09 0.43
CA GLU A 49 -30.67 -49.47 -0.91
C GLU A 49 -30.71 -48.23 -1.79
N LEU A 50 -29.51 -47.71 -2.14
CA LEU A 50 -29.32 -46.53 -2.95
C LEU A 50 -29.62 -46.79 -4.42
N VAL A 51 -30.45 -45.97 -5.05
CA VAL A 51 -30.72 -45.97 -6.47
C VAL A 51 -29.89 -44.92 -7.19
N SER A 52 -29.96 -43.67 -6.73
CA SER A 52 -29.17 -42.56 -7.29
C SER A 52 -28.81 -41.56 -6.19
N TYR A 53 -27.66 -40.85 -6.37
CA TYR A 53 -27.21 -39.80 -5.47
C TYR A 53 -26.67 -38.63 -6.29
N GLN A 54 -27.22 -37.46 -6.07
CA GLN A 54 -26.72 -36.18 -6.56
C GLN A 54 -26.09 -35.44 -5.38
N PRO A 55 -24.77 -35.23 -5.39
CA PRO A 55 -24.10 -34.50 -4.33
C PRO A 55 -24.51 -33.03 -4.30
N PHE A 56 -24.25 -32.37 -3.19
CA PHE A 56 -24.48 -30.94 -3.05
C PHE A 56 -23.64 -30.17 -4.08
N SER A 57 -24.25 -29.20 -4.73
CA SER A 57 -23.51 -28.21 -5.52
C SER A 57 -23.88 -26.78 -5.09
N SER A 58 -22.92 -25.88 -5.23
CA SER A 58 -23.14 -24.45 -4.94
C SER A 58 -24.11 -23.79 -5.91
N GLU A 59 -24.32 -24.40 -7.08
CA GLU A 59 -25.25 -23.94 -8.10
C GLU A 59 -26.67 -24.36 -7.77
N THR A 60 -26.88 -25.64 -7.47
CA THR A 60 -28.20 -26.19 -7.13
C THR A 60 -28.60 -25.91 -5.70
N LYS A 61 -27.65 -25.76 -4.76
CA LYS A 61 -27.81 -25.52 -3.30
C LYS A 61 -28.62 -26.60 -2.58
N TYR A 62 -28.71 -27.80 -3.17
CA TYR A 62 -29.29 -28.99 -2.57
C TYR A 62 -28.54 -30.24 -3.00
N GLN A 63 -28.75 -31.32 -2.29
CA GLN A 63 -28.40 -32.68 -2.63
C GLN A 63 -29.64 -33.54 -2.72
N SER A 64 -29.66 -34.59 -3.54
CA SER A 64 -30.78 -35.50 -3.64
C SER A 64 -30.33 -36.96 -3.58
N VAL A 65 -31.17 -37.79 -2.97
CA VAL A 65 -30.94 -39.21 -2.78
C VAL A 65 -32.22 -39.97 -3.13
N GLU A 66 -32.11 -40.86 -4.08
CA GLU A 66 -33.22 -41.79 -4.42
C GLU A 66 -32.99 -43.13 -3.74
N ILE A 67 -33.94 -43.51 -2.88
CA ILE A 67 -33.94 -44.75 -2.11
C ILE A 67 -34.94 -45.72 -2.70
N LYS A 68 -34.53 -46.96 -2.93
CA LYS A 68 -35.37 -47.99 -3.51
C LYS A 68 -36.61 -48.24 -2.66
N ASN A 69 -37.76 -48.27 -3.30
CA ASN A 69 -39.10 -48.41 -2.67
C ASN A 69 -39.50 -47.29 -1.68
N LYS A 70 -38.71 -46.18 -1.58
CA LYS A 70 -39.04 -45.05 -0.71
C LYS A 70 -39.14 -43.72 -1.46
N GLY A 71 -38.62 -43.63 -2.72
CA GLY A 71 -38.67 -42.42 -3.53
C GLY A 71 -37.46 -41.52 -3.40
N ASN A 72 -37.57 -40.27 -3.83
CA ASN A 72 -36.48 -39.30 -3.92
C ASN A 72 -36.58 -38.25 -2.78
N TYR A 73 -35.50 -38.09 -2.02
CA TYR A 73 -35.35 -37.14 -0.93
C TYR A 73 -34.41 -36.04 -1.30
N ILE A 74 -34.77 -34.78 -1.05
CA ILE A 74 -33.99 -33.60 -1.38
C ILE A 74 -33.70 -32.82 -0.10
N LEU A 75 -32.42 -32.64 0.23
CA LEU A 75 -31.93 -31.87 1.37
C LEU A 75 -31.15 -30.64 0.88
N GLY A 76 -31.59 -29.46 1.28
CA GLY A 76 -30.89 -28.23 0.85
C GLY A 76 -31.53 -26.95 1.38
N ALA A 77 -31.22 -25.82 0.72
CA ALA A 77 -31.80 -24.54 1.09
C ALA A 77 -33.31 -24.52 0.95
N PHE A 78 -34.00 -24.04 1.99
CA PHE A 78 -35.48 -24.15 2.10
C PHE A 78 -36.21 -23.53 0.91
N ASP A 79 -35.74 -22.41 0.38
CA ASP A 79 -36.33 -21.67 -0.74
C ASP A 79 -36.28 -22.42 -2.08
N LEU A 80 -35.37 -23.39 -2.20
CA LEU A 80 -35.27 -24.25 -3.38
C LEU A 80 -35.93 -25.61 -3.22
N VAL A 81 -35.94 -26.12 -1.98
CA VAL A 81 -36.42 -27.47 -1.65
C VAL A 81 -37.90 -27.46 -1.26
N ALA A 82 -38.34 -26.46 -0.49
CA ALA A 82 -39.72 -26.34 0.02
C ALA A 82 -40.58 -25.48 -0.92
N LYS A 83 -40.82 -25.97 -2.16
CA LYS A 83 -41.58 -25.22 -3.19
C LYS A 83 -43.08 -25.13 -2.88
N GLU A 84 -43.63 -26.17 -2.30
CA GLU A 84 -45.05 -26.23 -1.87
C GLU A 84 -45.08 -26.30 -0.36
N VAL A 85 -45.52 -25.23 0.28
CA VAL A 85 -45.62 -25.13 1.76
C VAL A 85 -47.02 -24.73 2.19
N THR A 86 -47.48 -25.31 3.30
CA THR A 86 -48.72 -24.92 3.94
C THR A 86 -48.60 -23.57 4.63
N SER A 87 -49.72 -22.91 4.94
CA SER A 87 -49.71 -21.62 5.65
C SER A 87 -48.98 -21.71 7.00
N LYS A 88 -49.05 -22.85 7.71
CA LYS A 88 -48.30 -23.08 8.95
C LYS A 88 -46.80 -23.15 8.70
N GLN A 89 -46.37 -23.95 7.71
CA GLN A 89 -44.97 -24.10 7.37
C GLN A 89 -44.35 -22.75 6.93
N LYS A 90 -45.12 -21.93 6.21
CA LYS A 90 -44.70 -20.58 5.83
C LYS A 90 -44.50 -19.69 7.05
N ALA A 91 -45.41 -19.72 8.02
CA ALA A 91 -45.25 -18.98 9.27
C ALA A 91 -44.01 -19.44 10.06
N ASP A 92 -43.76 -20.75 10.15
CA ASP A 92 -42.59 -21.32 10.81
C ASP A 92 -41.28 -20.87 10.15
N ILE A 93 -41.24 -20.77 8.79
CA ILE A 93 -40.10 -20.26 8.02
C ILE A 93 -39.89 -18.77 8.29
N GLU A 94 -40.97 -17.97 8.27
CA GLU A 94 -40.89 -16.52 8.49
C GLU A 94 -40.39 -16.22 9.91
N GLU A 95 -40.89 -16.92 10.93
CA GLU A 95 -40.43 -16.79 12.31
C GLU A 95 -38.95 -17.17 12.46
N ALA A 96 -38.50 -18.23 11.79
CA ALA A 96 -37.10 -18.65 11.84
C ALA A 96 -36.18 -17.67 11.15
N LEU A 97 -36.60 -17.09 10.01
CA LEU A 97 -35.85 -16.02 9.32
C LEU A 97 -35.76 -14.76 10.16
N GLU A 98 -36.83 -14.41 10.92
CA GLU A 98 -36.82 -13.28 11.87
C GLU A 98 -35.82 -13.46 13.02
N LYS A 99 -35.60 -14.72 13.43
CA LYS A 99 -34.59 -15.07 14.43
C LYS A 99 -33.16 -15.21 13.88
N GLY A 100 -32.96 -14.97 12.57
CA GLY A 100 -31.67 -15.03 11.91
C GLY A 100 -31.15 -16.45 11.68
N TYR A 101 -32.01 -17.45 11.68
CA TYR A 101 -31.59 -18.81 11.38
C TYR A 101 -31.36 -19.03 9.88
N ARG A 102 -30.34 -19.80 9.58
CA ARG A 102 -30.18 -20.42 8.26
C ARG A 102 -31.06 -21.66 8.25
N ILE A 103 -31.92 -21.77 7.24
CA ILE A 103 -32.92 -22.84 7.17
C ILE A 103 -32.55 -23.83 6.08
N LEU A 104 -32.39 -25.09 6.45
CA LEU A 104 -32.37 -26.22 5.51
C LEU A 104 -33.70 -26.94 5.56
N ALA A 105 -34.14 -27.49 4.45
CA ALA A 105 -35.35 -28.28 4.31
C ALA A 105 -35.03 -29.67 3.77
N LEU A 106 -35.73 -30.68 4.30
CA LEU A 106 -35.82 -32.00 3.71
C LEU A 106 -37.17 -32.19 3.10
N SER A 107 -37.25 -32.46 1.81
CA SER A 107 -38.50 -32.79 1.11
C SER A 107 -38.45 -34.19 0.50
N HIS A 108 -39.57 -34.81 0.39
CA HIS A 108 -39.77 -36.09 -0.25
C HIS A 108 -40.59 -35.93 -1.52
N ASN A 109 -40.05 -36.43 -2.64
CA ASN A 109 -40.72 -36.43 -3.93
C ASN A 109 -41.00 -37.85 -4.36
N VAL A 110 -42.27 -38.20 -4.46
CA VAL A 110 -42.72 -39.44 -5.05
C VAL A 110 -43.18 -39.18 -6.48
N LEU A 111 -42.79 -40.04 -7.40
CA LEU A 111 -43.16 -39.92 -8.82
C LEU A 111 -44.69 -39.86 -8.97
N GLY A 112 -45.21 -38.72 -9.42
CA GLY A 112 -46.65 -38.49 -9.62
C GLY A 112 -47.38 -37.83 -8.47
N GLU A 113 -46.70 -37.54 -7.32
CA GLU A 113 -47.26 -36.85 -6.16
C GLU A 113 -46.63 -35.47 -5.95
N LYS A 114 -47.28 -34.60 -5.17
CA LYS A 114 -46.74 -33.31 -4.80
C LYS A 114 -45.58 -33.49 -3.81
N SER A 115 -44.55 -32.67 -3.98
CA SER A 115 -43.43 -32.63 -3.05
C SER A 115 -43.89 -32.36 -1.61
N GLN A 116 -43.54 -33.24 -0.67
CA GLN A 116 -43.91 -33.13 0.74
C GLN A 116 -42.70 -32.65 1.55
N LEU A 117 -42.85 -31.53 2.26
CA LEU A 117 -41.88 -31.06 3.23
C LEU A 117 -41.92 -31.95 4.50
N LEU A 118 -40.80 -32.63 4.81
CA LEU A 118 -40.68 -33.52 5.96
C LEU A 118 -40.21 -32.82 7.22
N CYS A 119 -39.21 -31.95 7.10
CA CYS A 119 -38.73 -31.15 8.21
C CYS A 119 -38.02 -29.86 7.76
N LEU A 120 -37.92 -28.92 8.70
CA LEU A 120 -37.05 -27.74 8.63
C LEU A 120 -35.98 -27.85 9.71
N ILE A 121 -34.73 -27.62 9.32
CA ILE A 121 -33.57 -27.65 10.21
C ILE A 121 -33.03 -26.23 10.35
N PHE A 122 -33.01 -25.72 11.57
CA PHE A 122 -32.57 -24.37 11.89
C PHE A 122 -31.13 -24.37 12.35
N LEU A 123 -30.27 -23.73 11.57
CA LEU A 123 -28.86 -23.58 11.86
C LEU A 123 -28.58 -22.15 12.34
N LYS A 124 -27.76 -22.00 13.37
CA LYS A 124 -27.31 -20.70 13.85
C LYS A 124 -25.81 -20.58 13.73
N ASP A 125 -25.40 -19.51 13.07
CA ASP A 125 -24.01 -19.07 13.05
C ASP A 125 -23.79 -18.07 14.19
N ARG A 126 -22.63 -18.17 14.84
CA ARG A 126 -22.23 -17.19 15.85
C ARG A 126 -21.08 -16.39 15.32
N PRO A 127 -21.26 -15.07 15.16
CA PRO A 127 -20.15 -14.21 14.76
C PRO A 127 -18.98 -14.32 15.74
N LYS A 128 -17.75 -14.21 15.23
CA LYS A 128 -16.57 -14.16 16.08
C LYS A 128 -16.61 -12.92 16.99
N LYS A 129 -16.22 -13.08 18.26
CA LYS A 129 -16.29 -12.01 19.29
C LYS A 129 -15.58 -10.73 18.89
N GLU A 130 -14.50 -10.87 18.10
CA GLU A 130 -13.68 -9.76 17.63
C GLU A 130 -14.26 -9.04 16.41
N ALA A 131 -15.24 -9.63 15.70
CA ALA A 131 -15.76 -9.11 14.43
C ALA A 131 -16.23 -7.66 14.56
N LYS A 132 -17.02 -7.34 15.58
CA LYS A 132 -17.49 -5.97 15.84
C LYS A 132 -16.35 -4.95 15.92
N LYS A 133 -15.30 -5.25 16.70
CA LYS A 133 -14.15 -4.34 16.89
C LYS A 133 -13.39 -4.11 15.58
N ILE A 134 -13.32 -5.14 14.73
CA ILE A 134 -12.61 -5.07 13.45
C ILE A 134 -13.39 -4.20 12.47
N LEU A 135 -14.71 -4.41 12.38
CA LEU A 135 -15.59 -3.61 11.53
C LEU A 135 -15.54 -2.13 11.93
N GLU A 136 -15.73 -1.82 13.22
CA GLU A 136 -15.59 -0.46 13.75
C GLU A 136 -14.21 0.17 13.45
N TYR A 137 -13.14 -0.64 13.49
CA TYR A 137 -11.81 -0.17 13.15
C TYR A 137 -11.74 0.27 11.68
N PHE A 138 -12.24 -0.54 10.74
CA PHE A 138 -12.22 -0.22 9.31
C PHE A 138 -13.10 0.97 8.96
N GLU A 139 -14.29 1.08 9.56
CA GLU A 139 -15.16 2.24 9.41
C GLU A 139 -14.47 3.54 9.86
N LYS A 140 -13.83 3.52 11.05
CA LYS A 140 -13.03 4.65 11.54
C LYS A 140 -11.86 5.01 10.61
N GLN A 141 -11.40 4.06 9.80
CA GLN A 141 -10.38 4.29 8.78
C GLN A 141 -10.96 4.81 7.45
N GLY A 142 -12.28 4.99 7.37
CA GLY A 142 -12.98 5.44 6.16
C GLY A 142 -13.09 4.33 5.10
N THR A 143 -13.02 3.05 5.50
CA THR A 143 -13.25 1.91 4.60
C THR A 143 -14.73 1.57 4.64
N GLN A 144 -15.38 1.56 3.47
CA GLN A 144 -16.73 1.05 3.33
C GLN A 144 -16.71 -0.47 3.35
N ILE A 145 -17.59 -1.07 4.14
CA ILE A 145 -17.70 -2.52 4.26
C ILE A 145 -18.93 -2.97 3.49
N LYS A 146 -18.75 -3.95 2.60
CA LYS A 146 -19.82 -4.60 1.85
C LYS A 146 -19.80 -6.09 2.18
N ILE A 147 -20.98 -6.71 2.35
CA ILE A 147 -21.12 -8.14 2.61
C ILE A 147 -21.78 -8.77 1.39
N ILE A 148 -21.11 -9.73 0.76
CA ILE A 148 -21.62 -10.43 -0.42
C ILE A 148 -21.69 -11.93 -0.08
N SER A 149 -22.90 -12.47 0.01
CA SER A 149 -23.14 -13.85 0.47
C SER A 149 -24.01 -14.65 -0.50
N GLY A 150 -23.82 -15.97 -0.50
CA GLY A 150 -24.75 -16.93 -1.11
C GLY A 150 -25.96 -17.24 -0.25
N ASP A 151 -26.02 -16.78 1.01
CA ASP A 151 -27.11 -16.99 1.95
C ASP A 151 -28.26 -16.00 1.75
N HIS A 152 -29.38 -16.29 2.38
CA HIS A 152 -30.59 -15.46 2.29
C HIS A 152 -30.31 -14.04 2.83
N PRO A 153 -30.69 -12.96 2.12
CA PRO A 153 -30.30 -11.58 2.46
C PRO A 153 -30.79 -11.17 3.87
N LYS A 154 -31.99 -11.58 4.30
CA LYS A 154 -32.50 -11.30 5.63
C LYS A 154 -31.65 -11.95 6.73
N THR A 155 -31.22 -13.21 6.53
CA THR A 155 -30.33 -13.90 7.49
C THR A 155 -29.00 -13.19 7.63
N VAL A 156 -28.40 -12.82 6.49
CA VAL A 156 -27.12 -12.09 6.47
C VAL A 156 -27.23 -10.73 7.17
N SER A 157 -28.33 -10.00 6.93
CA SER A 157 -28.61 -8.71 7.57
C SER A 157 -28.72 -8.82 9.09
N LEU A 158 -29.39 -9.86 9.60
CA LEU A 158 -29.51 -10.07 11.04
C LEU A 158 -28.18 -10.42 11.70
N ILE A 159 -27.36 -11.27 11.06
CA ILE A 159 -26.00 -11.57 11.53
C ILE A 159 -25.12 -10.30 11.50
N ALA A 160 -25.25 -9.48 10.46
CA ALA A 160 -24.54 -8.22 10.35
C ALA A 160 -24.92 -7.24 11.48
N LYS A 161 -26.21 -7.20 11.83
CA LYS A 161 -26.72 -6.40 12.96
C LYS A 161 -26.15 -6.84 14.31
N GLU A 162 -25.98 -8.16 14.55
CA GLU A 162 -25.34 -8.68 15.77
C GLU A 162 -23.89 -8.16 15.95
N VAL A 163 -23.17 -7.88 14.85
CA VAL A 163 -21.82 -7.32 14.89
C VAL A 163 -21.77 -5.80 14.77
N GLY A 164 -22.95 -5.14 14.80
CA GLY A 164 -23.06 -3.68 14.81
C GLY A 164 -23.11 -3.03 13.44
N LEU A 165 -23.28 -3.79 12.36
CA LEU A 165 -23.45 -3.28 11.00
C LEU A 165 -24.96 -3.27 10.68
N GLU A 166 -25.63 -2.14 10.98
CA GLU A 166 -27.02 -1.92 10.53
C GLU A 166 -26.99 -1.34 9.12
N ALA A 167 -27.50 -2.11 8.15
CA ALA A 167 -27.42 -1.71 6.76
C ALA A 167 -28.51 -2.35 5.90
N ASP A 168 -28.85 -1.66 4.83
CA ASP A 168 -29.78 -2.14 3.82
C ASP A 168 -29.23 -3.35 3.07
N TYR A 169 -30.12 -4.27 2.76
CA TYR A 169 -29.81 -5.47 2.00
C TYR A 169 -30.60 -5.57 0.70
N ILE A 170 -30.06 -6.34 -0.25
CA ILE A 170 -30.70 -6.64 -1.53
C ILE A 170 -30.46 -8.12 -1.88
N GLY A 171 -31.45 -8.74 -2.51
CA GLY A 171 -31.36 -10.09 -3.04
C GLY A 171 -30.99 -10.14 -4.51
N LEU A 172 -30.58 -11.32 -5.01
CA LEU A 172 -30.22 -11.52 -6.41
C LEU A 172 -31.37 -11.14 -7.37
N SER A 173 -32.63 -11.45 -7.01
CA SER A 173 -33.80 -11.15 -7.83
C SER A 173 -34.08 -9.67 -8.03
N GLU A 174 -33.57 -8.84 -7.13
CA GLU A 174 -33.74 -7.38 -7.14
C GLU A 174 -32.50 -6.66 -7.71
N LEU A 175 -31.41 -7.42 -7.95
CA LEU A 175 -30.15 -6.85 -8.43
C LEU A 175 -30.23 -6.54 -9.94
N PRO A 176 -29.99 -5.28 -10.35
CA PRO A 176 -30.11 -4.88 -11.76
C PRO A 176 -29.16 -5.66 -12.68
N GLU A 177 -29.57 -5.92 -13.90
CA GLU A 177 -28.70 -6.47 -14.96
C GLU A 177 -27.85 -5.38 -15.64
N SER A 178 -28.38 -4.15 -15.69
CA SER A 178 -27.70 -2.98 -16.25
C SER A 178 -26.48 -2.59 -15.42
N GLU A 179 -25.30 -2.45 -16.05
CA GLU A 179 -24.07 -2.04 -15.38
C GLU A 179 -24.20 -0.66 -14.70
N LYS A 180 -24.91 0.29 -15.31
CA LYS A 180 -25.09 1.63 -14.73
C LYS A 180 -25.94 1.62 -13.48
N GLU A 181 -27.07 0.91 -13.51
CA GLU A 181 -27.94 0.78 -12.35
C GLU A 181 -27.24 -0.02 -11.24
N LEU A 182 -26.43 -1.04 -11.60
CA LEU A 182 -25.64 -1.78 -10.64
C LEU A 182 -24.61 -0.87 -9.93
N GLN A 183 -23.97 0.06 -10.66
CA GLN A 183 -23.07 1.06 -10.08
C GLN A 183 -23.75 1.94 -9.02
N GLU A 184 -25.01 2.31 -9.22
CA GLU A 184 -25.78 3.08 -8.24
C GLU A 184 -26.14 2.20 -7.03
N VAL A 185 -26.63 0.99 -7.26
CA VAL A 185 -27.04 0.06 -6.20
C VAL A 185 -25.88 -0.35 -5.30
N VAL A 186 -24.68 -0.55 -5.85
CA VAL A 186 -23.52 -0.94 -5.03
C VAL A 186 -23.01 0.19 -4.13
N GLU A 187 -23.34 1.45 -4.42
CA GLU A 187 -23.07 2.55 -3.49
C GLU A 187 -24.04 2.56 -2.33
N GLU A 188 -25.33 2.41 -2.60
CA GLU A 188 -26.38 2.49 -1.59
C GLU A 188 -26.42 1.25 -0.69
N LYS A 189 -26.41 0.06 -1.29
CA LYS A 189 -26.61 -1.19 -0.54
C LYS A 189 -25.31 -1.70 0.04
N THR A 190 -25.39 -2.25 1.24
CA THR A 190 -24.23 -2.78 1.97
C THR A 190 -24.22 -4.31 1.98
N ILE A 191 -25.40 -4.95 1.96
CA ILE A 191 -25.55 -6.40 2.08
C ILE A 191 -26.18 -6.96 0.81
N PHE A 192 -25.51 -7.93 0.20
CA PHE A 192 -25.93 -8.62 -1.01
C PHE A 192 -26.11 -10.10 -0.71
N GLY A 193 -27.36 -10.60 -0.81
CA GLY A 193 -27.70 -11.99 -0.50
C GLY A 193 -28.08 -12.81 -1.73
N ARG A 194 -27.91 -14.14 -1.66
CA ARG A 194 -28.19 -15.10 -2.74
C ARG A 194 -27.36 -14.86 -4.01
N ILE A 195 -26.21 -14.19 -3.91
CA ILE A 195 -25.40 -13.77 -5.05
C ILE A 195 -24.63 -14.97 -5.65
N THR A 196 -24.68 -15.10 -6.98
CA THR A 196 -23.90 -16.10 -7.74
C THR A 196 -22.44 -15.67 -7.89
N PRO A 197 -21.51 -16.59 -8.22
CA PRO A 197 -20.09 -16.25 -8.42
C PRO A 197 -19.87 -15.15 -9.48
N GLU A 198 -20.62 -15.18 -10.59
CA GLU A 198 -20.57 -14.19 -11.66
C GLU A 198 -21.02 -12.82 -11.17
N ARG A 199 -22.16 -12.79 -10.44
CA ARG A 199 -22.69 -11.54 -9.90
C ARG A 199 -21.82 -10.95 -8.78
N LYS A 200 -21.09 -11.80 -8.02
CA LYS A 200 -20.05 -11.31 -7.08
C LYS A 200 -18.96 -10.54 -7.82
N ARG A 201 -18.48 -11.08 -8.94
CA ARG A 201 -17.50 -10.40 -9.81
C ARG A 201 -18.05 -9.07 -10.32
N ASP A 202 -19.31 -9.04 -10.76
CA ASP A 202 -19.95 -7.84 -11.33
C ASP A 202 -20.10 -6.73 -10.28
N ILE A 203 -20.45 -7.08 -9.04
CA ILE A 203 -20.47 -6.13 -7.90
C ILE A 203 -19.08 -5.52 -7.68
N ILE A 204 -18.02 -6.33 -7.67
CA ILE A 204 -16.64 -5.83 -7.54
C ILE A 204 -16.29 -4.89 -8.70
N ALA A 205 -16.64 -5.28 -9.94
CA ALA A 205 -16.40 -4.46 -11.12
C ALA A 205 -17.12 -3.11 -11.06
N ALA A 206 -18.37 -3.10 -10.60
CA ALA A 206 -19.17 -1.88 -10.44
C ALA A 206 -18.56 -0.93 -9.39
N LEU A 207 -18.11 -1.45 -8.24
CA LEU A 207 -17.39 -0.67 -7.23
C LEU A 207 -16.09 -0.06 -7.79
N GLN A 208 -15.33 -0.82 -8.58
CA GLN A 208 -14.11 -0.32 -9.23
C GLN A 208 -14.44 0.75 -10.29
N ALA A 209 -15.52 0.60 -11.04
CA ALA A 209 -15.97 1.59 -12.04
C ALA A 209 -16.36 2.93 -11.38
N ASN A 210 -16.86 2.90 -10.14
CA ASN A 210 -17.11 4.09 -9.32
C ASN A 210 -15.84 4.71 -8.72
N GLY A 211 -14.65 4.16 -9.02
CA GLY A 211 -13.37 4.69 -8.57
C GLY A 211 -12.89 4.16 -7.22
N HIS A 212 -13.53 3.13 -6.67
CA HIS A 212 -13.10 2.49 -5.42
C HIS A 212 -11.97 1.48 -5.65
N THR A 213 -11.06 1.41 -4.69
CA THR A 213 -10.10 0.31 -4.58
C THR A 213 -10.71 -0.78 -3.70
N VAL A 214 -10.91 -1.97 -4.25
CA VAL A 214 -11.69 -3.04 -3.63
C VAL A 214 -10.79 -4.16 -3.12
N GLY A 215 -10.83 -4.39 -1.80
CA GLY A 215 -10.30 -5.61 -1.18
C GLY A 215 -11.40 -6.66 -1.06
N MET A 216 -11.17 -7.88 -1.54
CA MET A 216 -12.11 -9.00 -1.42
C MET A 216 -11.53 -10.08 -0.52
N ILE A 217 -12.35 -10.56 0.41
CA ILE A 217 -12.00 -11.69 1.29
C ILE A 217 -12.94 -12.85 0.97
N GLY A 218 -12.37 -14.01 0.70
CA GLY A 218 -13.14 -15.21 0.39
C GLY A 218 -12.44 -16.50 0.79
N ASP A 219 -13.19 -17.58 0.92
CA ASP A 219 -12.69 -18.90 1.31
C ASP A 219 -13.13 -20.00 0.34
N GLY A 220 -14.19 -19.79 -0.42
CA GLY A 220 -14.80 -20.76 -1.29
C GLY A 220 -14.41 -20.63 -2.76
N ILE A 221 -14.62 -21.70 -3.51
CA ILE A 221 -14.45 -21.72 -4.99
C ILE A 221 -15.36 -20.66 -5.64
N ASN A 222 -16.52 -20.39 -5.05
CA ASN A 222 -17.48 -19.38 -5.52
C ASN A 222 -16.98 -17.95 -5.46
N ASP A 223 -15.90 -17.70 -4.74
CA ASP A 223 -15.30 -16.37 -4.58
C ASP A 223 -14.14 -16.11 -5.56
N ILE A 224 -13.69 -17.14 -6.30
CA ILE A 224 -12.51 -17.04 -7.19
C ILE A 224 -12.68 -15.95 -8.24
N LEU A 225 -13.85 -15.82 -8.87
CA LEU A 225 -14.09 -14.81 -9.90
C LEU A 225 -14.04 -13.39 -9.30
N ALA A 226 -14.63 -13.19 -8.12
CA ALA A 226 -14.62 -11.92 -7.40
C ALA A 226 -13.21 -11.58 -6.88
N LEU A 227 -12.49 -12.56 -6.33
CA LEU A 227 -11.12 -12.41 -5.88
C LEU A 227 -10.19 -12.00 -7.02
N LYS A 228 -10.25 -12.68 -8.17
CA LYS A 228 -9.46 -12.32 -9.37
C LYS A 228 -9.75 -10.93 -9.88
N LYS A 229 -10.99 -10.44 -9.71
CA LYS A 229 -11.39 -9.11 -10.17
C LYS A 229 -10.97 -8.02 -9.18
N SER A 230 -10.88 -8.31 -7.90
CA SER A 230 -10.57 -7.33 -6.85
C SER A 230 -9.11 -6.83 -6.94
N ASP A 231 -8.86 -5.63 -6.40
CA ASP A 231 -7.52 -5.02 -6.36
C ASP A 231 -6.64 -5.65 -5.29
N CYS A 232 -7.24 -6.17 -4.22
CA CYS A 232 -6.55 -6.83 -3.11
C CYS A 232 -7.28 -8.12 -2.72
N PRO A 233 -7.01 -9.26 -3.40
CA PRO A 233 -7.61 -10.55 -3.08
C PRO A 233 -6.98 -11.17 -1.84
N ILE A 234 -7.80 -11.57 -0.87
CA ILE A 234 -7.41 -12.16 0.40
C ILE A 234 -8.13 -13.49 0.58
N ALA A 235 -7.40 -14.60 0.76
CA ALA A 235 -7.98 -15.91 1.05
C ALA A 235 -7.85 -16.26 2.53
N LEU A 236 -8.80 -17.07 3.03
CA LEU A 236 -8.68 -17.71 4.34
C LEU A 236 -7.82 -18.96 4.23
N GLY A 237 -7.07 -19.29 5.29
CA GLY A 237 -6.18 -20.45 5.34
C GLY A 237 -6.92 -21.79 5.23
N SER A 238 -8.18 -21.87 5.71
CA SER A 238 -9.09 -23.01 5.52
C SER A 238 -9.68 -23.09 4.12
N GLY A 239 -9.52 -22.03 3.30
CA GLY A 239 -10.09 -21.98 1.96
C GLY A 239 -9.50 -23.03 1.01
N ASN A 240 -10.20 -23.25 -0.10
CA ASN A 240 -9.78 -24.17 -1.15
C ASN A 240 -8.43 -23.72 -1.76
N GLU A 241 -7.60 -24.68 -2.19
CA GLU A 241 -6.29 -24.39 -2.82
C GLU A 241 -6.43 -23.50 -4.07
N ALA A 242 -7.51 -23.66 -4.85
CA ALA A 242 -7.78 -22.81 -6.00
C ALA A 242 -8.05 -21.34 -5.59
N THR A 243 -8.72 -21.13 -4.46
CA THR A 243 -8.94 -19.78 -3.88
C THR A 243 -7.63 -19.16 -3.40
N LYS A 244 -6.78 -19.95 -2.73
CA LYS A 244 -5.46 -19.51 -2.28
C LYS A 244 -4.53 -19.15 -3.44
N SER A 245 -4.62 -19.87 -4.56
CA SER A 245 -3.76 -19.63 -5.73
C SER A 245 -4.00 -18.28 -6.42
N VAL A 246 -5.17 -17.68 -6.23
CA VAL A 246 -5.53 -16.37 -6.83
C VAL A 246 -5.39 -15.22 -5.83
N ALA A 247 -5.13 -15.51 -4.56
CA ALA A 247 -5.03 -14.52 -3.51
C ALA A 247 -3.63 -13.90 -3.44
N GLN A 248 -3.55 -12.60 -3.11
CA GLN A 248 -2.29 -11.93 -2.79
C GLN A 248 -1.91 -12.12 -1.32
N PHE A 249 -2.91 -12.30 -0.45
CA PHE A 249 -2.71 -12.54 0.98
C PHE A 249 -3.50 -13.78 1.42
N ILE A 250 -2.90 -14.58 2.31
CA ILE A 250 -3.55 -15.75 2.91
C ILE A 250 -3.56 -15.58 4.43
N LEU A 251 -4.74 -15.58 5.04
CA LEU A 251 -4.92 -15.50 6.49
C LEU A 251 -4.82 -16.90 7.09
N LEU A 252 -3.63 -17.37 7.41
CA LEU A 252 -3.33 -18.75 7.81
C LEU A 252 -4.17 -19.29 8.98
N LYS A 253 -4.51 -18.43 9.96
CA LYS A 253 -5.30 -18.79 11.13
C LYS A 253 -6.81 -18.54 10.97
N ASN A 254 -7.29 -18.19 9.77
CA ASN A 254 -8.68 -17.78 9.52
C ASN A 254 -9.15 -16.66 10.47
N ASP A 255 -8.24 -15.80 10.85
CA ASP A 255 -8.46 -14.78 11.85
C ASP A 255 -8.40 -13.39 11.22
N PHE A 256 -9.56 -12.75 11.15
CA PHE A 256 -9.68 -11.38 10.64
C PHE A 256 -9.04 -10.34 11.57
N SER A 257 -8.75 -10.69 12.83
CA SER A 257 -8.12 -9.77 13.79
C SER A 257 -6.73 -9.30 13.39
N VAL A 258 -6.09 -9.99 12.45
CA VAL A 258 -4.78 -9.60 11.90
C VAL A 258 -4.87 -8.51 10.83
N LEU A 259 -6.03 -8.27 10.20
CA LEU A 259 -6.19 -7.28 9.13
C LEU A 259 -5.82 -5.86 9.54
N PRO A 260 -6.22 -5.33 10.72
CA PRO A 260 -5.74 -4.04 11.20
C PRO A 260 -4.22 -3.93 11.27
N ASN A 261 -3.53 -5.00 11.65
CA ASN A 261 -2.07 -5.01 11.71
C ASN A 261 -1.44 -5.03 10.31
N ILE A 262 -2.03 -5.74 9.35
CA ILE A 262 -1.62 -5.71 7.94
C ILE A 262 -1.75 -4.30 7.38
N LEU A 263 -2.87 -3.61 7.63
CA LEU A 263 -3.07 -2.23 7.19
C LEU A 263 -2.04 -1.27 7.80
N LYS A 264 -1.75 -1.41 9.10
CA LYS A 264 -0.73 -0.60 9.78
C LYS A 264 0.66 -0.83 9.20
N GLU A 265 1.04 -2.09 8.97
CA GLU A 265 2.33 -2.42 8.37
C GLU A 265 2.43 -1.92 6.92
N GLY A 266 1.37 -2.06 6.11
CA GLY A 266 1.30 -1.48 4.77
C GLY A 266 1.50 0.04 4.77
N ARG A 267 0.84 0.77 5.68
CA ARG A 267 1.04 2.23 5.84
C ARG A 267 2.47 2.58 6.21
N LYS A 268 3.06 1.85 7.15
CA LYS A 268 4.46 2.02 7.54
C LYS A 268 5.40 1.85 6.34
N VAL A 269 5.22 0.78 5.56
CA VAL A 269 6.02 0.52 4.36
C VAL A 269 5.86 1.66 3.35
N ILE A 270 4.64 2.07 3.02
CA ILE A 270 4.37 3.17 2.08
C ILE A 270 5.01 4.47 2.55
N ASN A 271 4.85 4.83 3.83
CA ASN A 271 5.43 6.05 4.38
C ASN A 271 6.96 6.03 4.32
N ASN A 272 7.58 4.90 4.61
CA ASN A 272 9.03 4.74 4.55
C ASN A 272 9.54 4.79 3.10
N ILE A 273 8.91 4.06 2.18
CA ILE A 273 9.27 4.08 0.75
C ILE A 273 9.15 5.51 0.19
N THR A 274 8.08 6.22 0.51
CA THR A 274 7.87 7.60 0.06
C THR A 274 9.01 8.52 0.51
N ARG A 275 9.49 8.38 1.76
CA ARG A 275 10.63 9.17 2.26
C ARG A 275 11.92 8.80 1.55
N VAL A 276 12.25 7.51 1.50
CA VAL A 276 13.47 7.01 0.85
C VAL A 276 13.51 7.39 -0.63
N ALA A 277 12.40 7.22 -1.34
CA ALA A 277 12.29 7.61 -2.74
C ALA A 277 12.45 9.12 -2.93
N SER A 278 11.85 9.96 -2.06
CA SER A 278 12.03 11.41 -2.11
C SER A 278 13.48 11.82 -1.94
N MET A 279 14.22 11.19 -1.02
CA MET A 279 15.64 11.48 -0.77
C MET A 279 16.52 11.06 -1.94
N ASN A 280 16.29 9.88 -2.51
CA ASN A 280 17.03 9.40 -3.67
C ASN A 280 16.76 10.25 -4.92
N LEU A 281 15.48 10.57 -5.18
CA LEU A 281 15.10 11.41 -6.32
C LEU A 281 15.70 12.82 -6.20
N LEU A 282 15.70 13.41 -5.01
CA LEU A 282 16.35 14.68 -4.73
C LEU A 282 17.82 14.66 -5.15
N ARG A 283 18.55 13.57 -4.81
CA ARG A 283 19.95 13.38 -5.18
C ARG A 283 20.12 13.34 -6.69
N VAL A 284 19.30 12.55 -7.39
CA VAL A 284 19.35 12.46 -8.86
C VAL A 284 19.10 13.82 -9.50
N ILE A 285 18.10 14.57 -9.01
CA ILE A 285 17.72 15.88 -9.56
C ILE A 285 18.84 16.90 -9.41
N TYR A 286 19.47 17.02 -8.24
CA TYR A 286 20.53 18.02 -8.10
C TYR A 286 21.78 17.68 -8.92
N ILE A 287 22.15 16.40 -9.02
CA ILE A 287 23.26 15.96 -9.86
C ILE A 287 22.94 16.27 -11.34
N PHE A 288 21.74 15.93 -11.79
CA PHE A 288 21.30 16.21 -13.15
C PHE A 288 21.30 17.71 -13.45
N THR A 289 20.71 18.52 -12.56
CA THR A 289 20.67 19.99 -12.70
C THR A 289 22.08 20.57 -12.78
N LEU A 290 22.96 20.14 -11.88
CA LEU A 290 24.35 20.59 -11.87
C LEU A 290 25.08 20.18 -13.16
N THR A 291 24.91 18.92 -13.58
CA THR A 291 25.55 18.41 -14.81
C THR A 291 25.11 19.20 -16.04
N VAL A 292 23.82 19.47 -16.18
CA VAL A 292 23.30 20.28 -17.30
C VAL A 292 23.89 21.69 -17.29
N LEU A 293 23.95 22.36 -16.15
CA LEU A 293 24.51 23.70 -16.02
C LEU A 293 26.01 23.73 -16.32
N LEU A 294 26.75 22.71 -15.87
CA LEU A 294 28.18 22.57 -16.14
C LEU A 294 28.46 22.27 -17.63
N LEU A 295 27.61 21.44 -18.26
CA LEU A 295 27.73 21.14 -19.69
C LEU A 295 27.52 22.40 -20.55
N ILE A 296 26.47 23.19 -20.27
CA ILE A 296 26.17 24.45 -20.96
C ILE A 296 27.35 25.43 -20.82
N THR A 297 27.96 25.46 -19.64
CA THR A 297 29.07 26.38 -19.35
C THR A 297 30.47 25.80 -19.66
N ARG A 298 30.52 24.56 -20.18
CA ARG A 298 31.74 23.81 -20.50
C ARG A 298 32.72 23.70 -19.33
N HIS A 299 32.20 23.41 -18.14
CA HIS A 299 33.01 23.18 -16.95
C HIS A 299 33.05 21.70 -16.59
N LEU A 300 34.17 21.30 -15.97
CA LEU A 300 34.32 19.97 -15.39
C LEU A 300 33.44 19.83 -14.11
N PHE A 301 33.02 18.61 -13.85
CA PHE A 301 32.24 18.30 -12.65
C PHE A 301 33.12 18.46 -11.39
N PRO A 302 32.72 19.27 -10.40
CA PRO A 302 33.62 19.68 -9.31
C PRO A 302 33.72 18.67 -8.17
N LEU A 303 32.89 17.63 -8.14
CA LEU A 303 32.82 16.66 -7.04
C LEU A 303 33.41 15.32 -7.48
N GLU A 304 34.18 14.72 -6.60
CA GLU A 304 34.68 13.36 -6.77
C GLU A 304 33.64 12.33 -6.32
N SER A 305 33.71 11.10 -6.84
CA SER A 305 32.78 10.02 -6.50
C SER A 305 32.76 9.72 -5.00
N ILE A 306 33.90 9.84 -4.31
CA ILE A 306 34.01 9.60 -2.87
C ILE A 306 33.21 10.63 -2.05
N ASN A 307 33.17 11.89 -2.48
CA ASN A 307 32.38 12.94 -1.82
C ASN A 307 30.87 12.68 -2.00
N LEU A 308 30.45 12.26 -3.20
CA LEU A 308 29.08 11.87 -3.48
C LEU A 308 28.66 10.62 -2.68
N MET A 309 29.57 9.66 -2.52
CA MET A 309 29.36 8.46 -1.72
C MET A 309 29.19 8.82 -0.23
N MET A 310 30.10 9.64 0.32
CA MET A 310 30.01 10.11 1.70
C MET A 310 28.66 10.79 1.97
N MET A 311 28.26 11.74 1.14
CA MET A 311 26.95 12.39 1.27
C MET A 311 25.82 11.37 1.19
N GLY A 312 25.88 10.42 0.25
CA GLY A 312 24.89 9.36 0.12
C GLY A 312 24.75 8.50 1.37
N ILE A 313 25.84 8.15 2.03
CA ILE A 313 25.84 7.34 3.26
C ILE A 313 25.15 8.09 4.40
N PHE A 314 25.57 9.33 4.69
CA PHE A 314 25.11 10.08 5.85
C PHE A 314 23.73 10.70 5.68
N THR A 315 23.31 11.04 4.45
CA THR A 315 22.05 11.76 4.23
C THR A 315 20.93 10.89 3.69
N VAL A 316 21.23 9.73 3.09
CA VAL A 316 20.25 8.82 2.49
C VAL A 316 20.39 7.41 3.06
N GLY A 317 21.56 6.77 2.95
CA GLY A 317 21.73 5.33 3.22
C GLY A 317 21.43 4.96 4.66
N ILE A 318 22.22 5.47 5.61
CA ILE A 318 22.03 5.16 7.04
C ILE A 318 20.68 5.70 7.55
N PRO A 319 20.28 6.96 7.27
CA PRO A 319 18.97 7.44 7.69
C PRO A 319 17.81 6.60 7.17
N SER A 320 17.85 6.16 5.92
CA SER A 320 16.80 5.32 5.34
C SER A 320 16.69 3.96 6.06
N ALA A 321 17.83 3.32 6.32
CA ALA A 321 17.87 2.04 7.03
C ALA A 321 17.32 2.16 8.47
N LEU A 322 17.69 3.23 9.18
CA LEU A 322 17.20 3.47 10.53
C LEU A 322 15.71 3.84 10.56
N LEU A 323 15.24 4.69 9.65
CA LEU A 323 13.84 5.14 9.61
C LEU A 323 12.86 4.02 9.24
N VAL A 324 13.31 2.95 8.57
CA VAL A 324 12.47 1.75 8.33
C VAL A 324 12.05 1.08 9.64
N LEU A 325 12.85 1.18 10.70
CA LEU A 325 12.53 0.61 12.01
C LEU A 325 11.40 1.37 12.73
N GLU A 326 11.08 2.58 12.30
CA GLU A 326 10.03 3.39 12.93
C GLU A 326 8.62 2.95 12.50
N LYS A 327 7.70 2.94 13.47
CA LYS A 327 6.29 2.66 13.24
C LYS A 327 5.54 3.96 12.87
N ASP A 328 5.46 4.27 11.59
CA ASP A 328 4.64 5.38 11.08
C ASP A 328 3.36 4.85 10.41
N GLU A 329 2.33 4.66 11.24
CA GLU A 329 1.05 4.08 10.85
C GLU A 329 0.05 5.12 10.30
N LYS A 330 0.47 6.37 10.10
CA LYS A 330 -0.43 7.45 9.67
C LYS A 330 -0.94 7.20 8.25
N ARG A 331 -2.24 7.44 8.05
CA ARG A 331 -2.84 7.41 6.73
C ARG A 331 -2.25 8.53 5.87
N ASN A 332 -1.81 8.17 4.67
CA ASN A 332 -1.38 9.11 3.65
C ASN A 332 -2.54 9.26 2.65
N GLU A 333 -3.10 10.46 2.55
CA GLU A 333 -4.23 10.76 1.66
C GLU A 333 -3.76 11.29 0.29
N ASP A 334 -2.49 11.71 0.21
CA ASP A 334 -1.91 12.25 -1.01
C ASP A 334 -1.39 11.13 -1.93
N ASP A 335 -1.43 11.37 -3.24
CA ASP A 335 -0.76 10.52 -4.22
C ASP A 335 0.74 10.43 -3.90
N ILE A 336 1.23 9.20 -3.78
CA ILE A 336 2.63 8.89 -3.41
C ILE A 336 3.60 9.53 -4.41
N LEU A 337 3.33 9.40 -5.72
CA LEU A 337 4.18 9.95 -6.77
C LEU A 337 4.21 11.47 -6.75
N GLN A 338 3.05 12.10 -6.54
CA GLN A 338 2.95 13.54 -6.39
C GLN A 338 3.75 14.03 -5.17
N LYS A 339 3.63 13.34 -4.04
CA LYS A 339 4.35 13.68 -2.81
C LYS A 339 5.87 13.53 -2.96
N ILE A 340 6.33 12.47 -3.61
CA ILE A 340 7.76 12.26 -3.91
C ILE A 340 8.26 13.40 -4.81
N ARG A 341 7.55 13.70 -5.90
CA ARG A 341 7.90 14.78 -6.82
C ARG A 341 7.96 16.14 -6.13
N ASP A 342 6.92 16.50 -5.39
CA ASP A 342 6.78 17.83 -4.77
C ASP A 342 7.82 18.04 -3.63
N ASN A 343 8.29 16.96 -3.02
CA ASN A 343 9.39 17.02 -2.05
C ASN A 343 10.77 17.11 -2.72
N ALA A 344 11.01 16.35 -3.78
CA ALA A 344 12.35 16.17 -4.35
C ALA A 344 12.68 17.22 -5.41
N LEU A 345 11.74 17.52 -6.32
CA LEU A 345 12.01 18.33 -7.51
C LEU A 345 12.48 19.75 -7.18
N PRO A 346 11.72 20.56 -6.41
CA PRO A 346 12.13 21.94 -6.13
C PRO A 346 13.41 22.00 -5.30
N THR A 347 13.56 21.10 -4.35
CA THR A 347 14.73 21.06 -3.47
C THR A 347 16.00 20.66 -4.25
N GLY A 348 15.90 19.64 -5.11
CA GLY A 348 17.02 19.18 -5.92
C GLY A 348 17.50 20.24 -6.93
N ILE A 349 16.57 20.93 -7.60
CA ILE A 349 16.92 22.03 -8.52
C ILE A 349 17.65 23.15 -7.78
N ILE A 350 17.16 23.56 -6.60
CA ILE A 350 17.80 24.62 -5.81
C ILE A 350 19.21 24.23 -5.40
N ILE A 351 19.43 23.01 -4.94
CA ILE A 351 20.75 22.51 -4.57
C ILE A 351 21.68 22.52 -5.79
N GLY A 352 21.23 22.01 -6.93
CA GLY A 352 22.03 22.00 -8.17
C GLY A 352 22.46 23.39 -8.62
N ILE A 353 21.53 24.37 -8.59
CA ILE A 353 21.81 25.77 -8.90
C ILE A 353 22.79 26.38 -7.88
N ALA A 354 22.58 26.14 -6.59
CA ALA A 354 23.43 26.69 -5.54
C ALA A 354 24.88 26.21 -5.66
N ILE A 355 25.07 24.91 -5.92
CA ILE A 355 26.40 24.34 -6.15
C ILE A 355 27.05 24.99 -7.38
N PHE A 356 26.27 25.13 -8.46
CA PHE A 356 26.77 25.78 -9.70
C PHE A 356 27.18 27.24 -9.45
N VAL A 357 26.38 28.01 -8.70
CA VAL A 357 26.71 29.40 -8.34
C VAL A 357 27.95 29.44 -7.46
N MET A 358 28.09 28.62 -6.45
CA MET A 358 29.28 28.52 -5.61
C MET A 358 30.52 28.20 -6.46
N PHE A 359 30.41 27.24 -7.38
CA PHE A 359 31.49 26.89 -8.28
C PHE A 359 31.90 28.06 -9.18
N SER A 360 30.91 28.75 -9.75
CA SER A 360 31.15 29.90 -10.63
C SER A 360 31.78 31.08 -9.87
N LEU A 361 31.35 31.32 -8.61
CA LEU A 361 31.95 32.36 -7.75
C LEU A 361 33.38 32.00 -7.34
N ALA A 362 33.63 30.76 -6.92
CA ALA A 362 34.96 30.30 -6.55
C ALA A 362 35.97 30.41 -7.71
N TYR A 363 35.52 30.19 -8.94
CA TYR A 363 36.33 30.33 -10.14
C TYR A 363 36.58 31.78 -10.52
N LYS A 364 35.63 32.68 -10.28
CA LYS A 364 35.73 34.10 -10.63
C LYS A 364 36.52 34.88 -9.60
N PHE A 365 36.27 34.63 -8.32
CA PHE A 365 36.96 35.29 -7.23
C PHE A 365 37.95 34.29 -6.62
N PRO A 366 39.25 34.67 -6.46
CA PRO A 366 40.25 33.76 -5.93
C PRO A 366 40.09 33.52 -4.42
N ILE A 367 38.87 33.14 -4.01
CA ILE A 367 38.54 32.87 -2.60
C ILE A 367 39.33 31.68 -2.05
N TYR A 368 39.67 30.75 -2.93
CA TYR A 368 40.43 29.55 -2.62
C TYR A 368 41.85 29.57 -3.20
N THR A 369 42.34 30.75 -3.57
CA THR A 369 43.72 30.93 -4.05
C THR A 369 44.46 31.83 -3.10
N THR A 370 45.66 31.44 -2.70
CA THR A 370 46.58 32.28 -1.95
C THR A 370 47.79 32.57 -2.83
N PHE A 371 48.34 33.80 -2.74
CA PHE A 371 49.58 34.15 -3.39
C PHE A 371 50.70 33.89 -2.40
N THR A 372 51.51 32.87 -2.65
CA THR A 372 52.62 32.47 -1.77
C THR A 372 53.85 32.23 -2.66
N ASP A 373 54.98 32.77 -2.26
CA ASP A 373 56.29 32.61 -2.97
C ASP A 373 56.25 32.95 -4.47
N GLY A 374 55.52 34.00 -4.85
CA GLY A 374 55.40 34.41 -6.25
C GLY A 374 54.45 33.60 -7.12
N HIS A 375 53.73 32.61 -6.54
CA HIS A 375 52.78 31.74 -7.25
C HIS A 375 51.38 31.74 -6.62
N PHE A 376 50.37 31.58 -7.46
CA PHE A 376 48.98 31.34 -6.97
C PHE A 376 48.81 29.86 -6.67
N VAL A 377 48.57 29.55 -5.39
CA VAL A 377 48.24 28.19 -4.93
C VAL A 377 46.74 28.07 -4.77
N THR A 378 46.13 27.16 -5.51
CA THR A 378 44.67 26.91 -5.41
C THR A 378 44.40 25.84 -4.40
N HIS A 379 43.61 26.18 -3.36
CA HIS A 379 43.19 25.26 -2.30
C HIS A 379 41.97 24.47 -2.75
N TYR A 380 42.10 23.63 -3.75
CA TYR A 380 41.02 22.86 -4.36
C TYR A 380 40.30 21.94 -3.33
N LYS A 381 41.07 21.29 -2.44
CA LYS A 381 40.50 20.44 -1.38
C LYS A 381 39.61 21.22 -0.40
N GLU A 382 39.96 22.45 -0.07
CA GLU A 382 39.12 23.29 0.79
C GLU A 382 37.82 23.66 0.08
N PHE A 383 37.88 23.98 -1.21
CA PHE A 383 36.71 24.25 -2.02
C PHE A 383 35.75 23.05 -2.07
N ILE A 384 36.24 21.84 -2.40
CA ILE A 384 35.45 20.63 -2.42
C ILE A 384 34.81 20.36 -1.03
N SER A 385 35.59 20.56 0.03
CA SER A 385 35.12 20.38 1.39
C SER A 385 33.98 21.32 1.74
N ASP A 386 34.08 22.60 1.41
CA ASP A 386 33.03 23.58 1.64
C ASP A 386 31.77 23.27 0.82
N VAL A 387 31.90 22.88 -0.45
CA VAL A 387 30.77 22.43 -1.30
C VAL A 387 30.10 21.20 -0.71
N THR A 388 30.89 20.22 -0.27
CA THR A 388 30.36 19.00 0.35
C THR A 388 29.61 19.30 1.65
N LEU A 389 30.12 20.24 2.48
CA LEU A 389 29.45 20.72 3.68
C LEU A 389 28.12 21.40 3.36
N VAL A 390 28.05 22.25 2.33
CA VAL A 390 26.81 22.89 1.90
C VAL A 390 25.79 21.85 1.47
N ILE A 391 26.17 20.95 0.58
CA ILE A 391 25.26 19.91 0.05
C ILE A 391 24.76 19.02 1.18
N GLY A 392 25.66 18.49 2.01
CA GLY A 392 25.33 17.63 3.12
C GLY A 392 24.40 18.30 4.14
N SER A 393 24.69 19.57 4.49
CA SER A 393 23.86 20.36 5.40
C SER A 393 22.44 20.56 4.86
N VAL A 394 22.32 20.89 3.57
CA VAL A 394 21.02 21.09 2.90
C VAL A 394 20.27 19.77 2.77
N GLN A 395 20.95 18.66 2.50
CA GLN A 395 20.33 17.34 2.46
C GLN A 395 19.85 16.89 3.85
N LEU A 396 20.63 17.12 4.92
CA LEU A 396 20.22 16.85 6.30
C LEU A 396 19.02 17.71 6.71
N PHE A 397 18.99 18.98 6.27
CA PHE A 397 17.82 19.83 6.45
C PHE A 397 16.60 19.29 5.68
N SER A 398 16.79 18.79 4.47
CA SER A 398 15.71 18.15 3.68
C SER A 398 15.21 16.88 4.34
N LEU A 399 16.11 16.06 4.91
CA LEU A 399 15.76 14.91 5.75
C LEU A 399 14.89 15.33 6.95
N TYR A 400 15.27 16.40 7.65
CA TYR A 400 14.45 16.97 8.74
C TYR A 400 13.04 17.34 8.27
N LEU A 401 12.92 17.99 7.09
CA LEU A 401 11.60 18.36 6.56
C LEU A 401 10.74 17.16 6.18
N LEU A 402 11.35 16.10 5.65
CA LEU A 402 10.66 14.85 5.29
C LEU A 402 10.24 14.03 6.52
N CYS A 403 10.94 14.21 7.63
CA CYS A 403 10.66 13.52 8.90
C CYS A 403 9.60 14.20 9.76
N ARG A 404 9.03 15.34 9.35
CA ARG A 404 7.95 16.00 10.09
C ARG A 404 6.62 15.24 10.00
N PRO A 405 5.83 15.18 11.09
CA PRO A 405 6.12 15.64 12.45
C PRO A 405 7.20 14.79 13.13
N LEU A 406 8.05 15.44 13.92
CA LEU A 406 9.18 14.76 14.55
C LEU A 406 8.72 13.86 15.71
N SER A 407 9.08 12.58 15.63
CA SER A 407 9.10 11.69 16.78
C SER A 407 10.45 11.78 17.52
N ARG A 408 10.52 11.26 18.75
CA ARG A 408 11.81 11.18 19.48
C ARG A 408 12.85 10.39 18.70
N PHE A 409 12.44 9.29 18.09
CA PHE A 409 13.33 8.45 17.29
C PHE A 409 13.86 9.20 16.05
N ARG A 410 13.01 9.90 15.29
CA ARG A 410 13.41 10.72 14.13
C ARG A 410 14.40 11.81 14.52
N ALA A 411 14.13 12.47 15.66
CA ALA A 411 15.04 13.51 16.18
C ALA A 411 16.42 12.93 16.48
N ILE A 412 16.50 11.78 17.16
CA ILE A 412 17.77 11.11 17.45
C ILE A 412 18.52 10.74 16.17
N VAL A 413 17.83 10.17 15.18
CA VAL A 413 18.44 9.82 13.87
C VAL A 413 19.00 11.07 13.20
N ILE A 414 18.23 12.16 13.10
CA ILE A 414 18.66 13.38 12.42
C ILE A 414 19.84 14.02 13.15
N VAL A 415 19.77 14.16 14.47
CA VAL A 415 20.85 14.74 15.27
C VAL A 415 22.11 13.87 15.20
N GLY A 416 21.95 12.55 15.33
CA GLY A 416 23.05 11.59 15.22
C GLY A 416 23.74 11.65 13.86
N MET A 417 22.96 11.65 12.78
CA MET A 417 23.50 11.75 11.42
C MET A 417 24.18 13.10 11.16
N THR A 418 23.63 14.18 11.68
CA THR A 418 24.25 15.51 11.63
C THR A 418 25.58 15.52 12.36
N ALA A 419 25.62 15.00 13.59
CA ALA A 419 26.85 14.90 14.37
C ALA A 419 27.91 14.02 13.68
N LEU A 420 27.52 12.87 13.14
CA LEU A 420 28.42 11.99 12.40
C LEU A 420 28.96 12.66 11.14
N PHE A 421 28.10 13.31 10.34
CA PHE A 421 28.50 14.00 9.13
C PHE A 421 29.53 15.09 9.40
N TYR A 422 29.26 16.00 10.35
CA TYR A 422 30.21 17.04 10.73
C TYR A 422 31.44 16.46 11.42
N GLY A 423 31.27 15.41 12.23
CA GLY A 423 32.36 14.70 12.91
C GLY A 423 33.44 14.18 11.98
N THR A 424 33.09 13.79 10.74
CA THR A 424 34.07 13.33 9.74
C THR A 424 35.16 14.38 9.43
N TYR A 425 34.85 15.67 9.58
CA TYR A 425 35.78 16.77 9.30
C TYR A 425 36.79 17.02 10.43
N PHE A 426 36.58 16.44 11.61
CA PHE A 426 37.48 16.58 12.77
C PHE A 426 38.41 15.38 12.95
N ILE A 427 38.16 14.27 12.26
CA ILE A 427 38.95 13.03 12.40
C ILE A 427 39.96 12.94 11.26
N SER A 428 41.24 13.22 11.54
CA SER A 428 42.30 13.27 10.53
C SER A 428 42.41 12.03 9.62
N PRO A 429 42.36 10.77 10.10
CA PRO A 429 42.34 9.61 9.22
C PRO A 429 41.17 9.58 8.23
N VAL A 430 39.99 10.02 8.69
CA VAL A 430 38.76 10.05 7.88
C VAL A 430 38.84 11.13 6.81
N THR A 431 39.33 12.33 7.15
CA THR A 431 39.50 13.42 6.18
C THR A 431 40.51 13.08 5.10
N LYS A 432 41.59 12.38 5.45
CA LYS A 432 42.57 11.88 4.49
C LYS A 432 41.97 10.85 3.55
N PHE A 433 41.23 9.87 4.09
CA PHE A 433 40.57 8.83 3.31
C PHE A 433 39.52 9.41 2.34
N LEU A 434 38.73 10.37 2.79
CA LEU A 434 37.69 11.03 2.01
C LEU A 434 38.22 12.12 1.04
N GLY A 435 39.51 12.41 1.06
CA GLY A 435 40.12 13.46 0.22
C GLY A 435 39.65 14.88 0.55
N ILE A 436 39.04 15.10 1.75
CA ILE A 436 38.54 16.40 2.17
C ILE A 436 39.52 17.11 3.09
N ALA A 437 39.48 18.45 3.09
CA ALA A 437 40.24 19.25 4.04
C ALA A 437 39.58 19.21 5.43
N PRO A 438 40.37 19.19 6.53
CA PRO A 438 39.83 19.34 7.87
C PRO A 438 39.13 20.70 8.01
N PHE A 439 38.18 20.77 8.96
CA PHE A 439 37.41 21.98 9.22
C PHE A 439 38.33 23.16 9.58
N LYS A 440 38.34 24.20 8.76
CA LYS A 440 39.16 25.39 8.97
C LYS A 440 38.40 26.71 8.97
N SER A 441 37.22 26.76 8.33
CA SER A 441 36.47 28.00 8.18
C SER A 441 34.98 27.81 8.10
N PHE A 442 34.21 28.85 8.42
CA PHE A 442 32.75 28.88 8.34
C PHE A 442 32.22 29.37 6.99
N ARG A 443 33.03 29.34 5.91
CA ARG A 443 32.65 29.83 4.57
C ARG A 443 31.39 29.16 4.01
N PHE A 444 31.13 27.89 4.38
CA PHE A 444 29.96 27.13 3.95
C PHE A 444 28.63 27.61 4.59
N VAL A 445 28.67 28.34 5.72
CA VAL A 445 27.48 28.70 6.51
C VAL A 445 26.54 29.60 5.72
N ILE A 446 27.06 30.67 5.13
CA ILE A 446 26.24 31.63 4.35
C ILE A 446 25.56 30.95 3.16
N PRO A 447 26.25 30.21 2.26
CA PRO A 447 25.61 29.47 1.19
C PRO A 447 24.58 28.46 1.68
N THR A 448 24.83 27.77 2.79
CA THR A 448 23.88 26.83 3.38
C THR A 448 22.61 27.53 3.84
N ILE A 449 22.72 28.65 4.53
CA ILE A 449 21.55 29.44 4.97
C ILE A 449 20.75 29.92 3.76
N ILE A 450 21.41 30.43 2.72
CA ILE A 450 20.74 30.87 1.48
C ILE A 450 19.97 29.71 0.85
N CYS A 451 20.58 28.53 0.70
CA CYS A 451 19.91 27.35 0.17
C CYS A 451 18.69 26.95 1.01
N ILE A 452 18.81 26.92 2.33
CA ILE A 452 17.71 26.59 3.23
C ILE A 452 16.56 27.60 3.06
N LEU A 453 16.84 28.89 3.02
CA LEU A 453 15.83 29.94 2.82
C LEU A 453 15.14 29.78 1.47
N MET A 454 15.89 29.51 0.39
CA MET A 454 15.32 29.24 -0.94
C MET A 454 14.41 28.00 -0.93
N ILE A 455 14.81 26.91 -0.25
CA ILE A 455 13.99 25.71 -0.14
C ILE A 455 12.70 26.01 0.62
N LEU A 456 12.78 26.70 1.75
CA LEU A 456 11.59 27.08 2.52
C LEU A 456 10.65 27.97 1.71
N MET A 457 11.20 28.93 0.96
CA MET A 457 10.43 29.82 0.10
C MET A 457 9.72 29.06 -1.01
N VAL A 458 10.42 28.17 -1.71
CA VAL A 458 9.81 27.38 -2.80
C VAL A 458 8.77 26.41 -2.25
N ARG A 459 9.03 25.75 -1.12
CA ARG A 459 8.01 24.89 -0.48
C ARG A 459 6.76 25.68 -0.06
N ALA A 460 6.95 26.88 0.46
CA ALA A 460 5.84 27.78 0.74
C ALA A 460 5.01 28.06 -0.52
N LEU A 461 5.64 28.23 -1.68
CA LEU A 461 4.97 28.51 -2.95
C LEU A 461 4.11 27.36 -3.48
N PHE A 462 4.56 26.12 -3.31
CA PHE A 462 3.84 24.91 -3.70
C PHE A 462 2.75 24.51 -2.70
N SER A 463 2.70 25.17 -1.51
CA SER A 463 1.62 24.96 -0.55
C SER A 463 0.26 25.43 -1.12
N LYS A 464 -0.79 24.61 -0.90
CA LYS A 464 -2.15 24.89 -1.37
C LYS A 464 -2.75 26.20 -0.80
N ASN A 465 -2.21 26.71 0.31
CA ASN A 465 -2.76 27.82 1.09
C ASN A 465 -2.24 29.23 0.69
N ILE A 466 -1.36 29.35 -0.31
CA ILE A 466 -0.76 30.64 -0.65
C ILE A 466 -1.43 31.31 -1.85
N LYS A 467 -1.77 32.59 -1.68
CA LYS A 467 -2.42 33.43 -2.71
C LYS A 467 -1.57 33.51 -3.98
N ARG A 468 -2.24 33.51 -5.15
CA ARG A 468 -1.63 33.50 -6.50
C ARG A 468 -0.57 34.60 -6.72
N LYS A 469 -0.71 35.79 -6.04
CA LYS A 469 0.27 36.89 -6.12
C LYS A 469 1.63 36.53 -5.52
N THR A 470 1.66 35.84 -4.37
CA THR A 470 2.90 35.44 -3.68
C THR A 470 3.67 34.39 -4.49
N LYS A 471 2.93 33.49 -5.19
CA LYS A 471 3.53 32.52 -6.12
C LYS A 471 4.29 33.19 -7.26
N LYS A 472 3.74 34.27 -7.85
CA LYS A 472 4.39 35.02 -8.94
C LYS A 472 5.68 35.73 -8.48
N ILE A 473 5.68 36.33 -7.29
CA ILE A 473 6.85 37.06 -6.75
C ILE A 473 8.03 36.10 -6.52
N ALA A 474 7.76 34.93 -6.04
CA ALA A 474 8.85 34.00 -5.76
C ALA A 474 9.37 33.28 -7.01
N ILE A 475 8.54 33.03 -8.04
CA ILE A 475 8.99 32.61 -9.37
C ILE A 475 9.91 33.70 -9.97
N LEU A 476 9.54 34.96 -9.77
CA LEU A 476 10.37 36.10 -10.19
C LEU A 476 11.73 36.14 -9.48
N LEU A 477 11.76 35.89 -8.15
CA LEU A 477 13.00 35.86 -7.37
C LEU A 477 13.91 34.68 -7.74
N VAL A 478 13.34 33.52 -8.02
CA VAL A 478 14.10 32.37 -8.54
C VAL A 478 14.61 32.67 -9.96
N GLY A 479 13.80 33.29 -10.80
CA GLY A 479 14.21 33.76 -12.12
C GLY A 479 15.33 34.79 -12.08
N LEU A 480 15.26 35.77 -11.17
CA LEU A 480 16.33 36.76 -10.97
C LEU A 480 17.64 36.13 -10.46
N ALA A 481 17.57 35.13 -9.58
CA ALA A 481 18.74 34.38 -9.14
C ALA A 481 19.37 33.57 -10.28
N LEU A 482 18.56 33.00 -11.17
CA LEU A 482 19.01 32.32 -12.40
C LEU A 482 19.65 33.30 -13.40
N ILE A 483 19.02 34.47 -13.62
CA ILE A 483 19.52 35.51 -14.55
C ILE A 483 20.81 36.11 -14.03
N SER A 484 20.95 36.35 -12.72
CA SER A 484 22.22 36.83 -12.15
C SER A 484 23.32 35.80 -12.34
N GLY A 485 23.06 34.50 -12.18
CA GLY A 485 23.99 33.43 -12.54
C GLY A 485 24.41 33.43 -14.04
N PHE A 486 23.43 33.68 -14.94
CA PHE A 486 23.64 33.75 -16.39
C PHE A 486 24.41 35.01 -16.83
N SER A 487 24.15 36.16 -16.22
CA SER A 487 24.90 37.40 -16.49
C SER A 487 26.39 37.27 -16.09
N PHE A 488 26.67 36.49 -15.06
CA PHE A 488 28.01 36.14 -14.67
C PHE A 488 28.76 35.32 -15.73
N THR A 489 28.05 34.45 -16.49
CA THR A 489 28.68 33.67 -17.57
C THR A 489 29.03 34.50 -18.80
N LYS A 490 28.24 35.54 -19.17
CA LYS A 490 28.59 36.47 -20.27
C LYS A 490 29.81 37.35 -19.95
N LEU A 491 29.90 37.87 -18.72
CA LEU A 491 31.05 38.63 -18.26
C LEU A 491 32.34 37.79 -18.31
N ARG A 492 32.20 36.47 -18.15
CA ARG A 492 33.29 35.50 -18.21
C ARG A 492 33.84 35.26 -19.62
N GLN A 493 32.99 35.24 -20.65
CA GLN A 493 33.48 35.13 -22.04
C GLN A 493 34.39 36.28 -22.38
N TYR A 494 34.12 37.47 -21.82
CA TYR A 494 34.99 38.64 -21.95
C TYR A 494 36.32 38.47 -21.20
N ASN A 495 36.30 37.93 -19.99
CA ASN A 495 37.47 37.70 -19.15
C ASN A 495 38.25 36.43 -19.55
N ALA A 496 37.61 35.43 -20.15
CA ALA A 496 38.29 34.24 -20.68
C ALA A 496 39.12 34.57 -21.89
N LYS A 497 38.72 35.51 -22.76
CA LYS A 497 39.57 36.06 -23.81
C LYS A 497 40.80 36.72 -23.22
N ALA A 498 40.66 37.50 -22.15
CA ALA A 498 41.78 38.15 -21.44
C ALA A 498 42.67 37.15 -20.64
N ALA A 499 42.15 36.02 -20.22
CA ALA A 499 42.89 34.98 -19.49
C ALA A 499 43.61 34.01 -20.43
N ILE A 500 43.12 33.80 -21.67
CA ILE A 500 43.82 33.01 -22.71
C ILE A 500 45.12 33.71 -23.17
N GLU A 501 45.19 35.03 -23.04
CA GLU A 501 46.38 35.81 -23.29
C GLU A 501 47.45 35.72 -22.19
N ARG A 502 47.18 35.02 -21.06
CA ARG A 502 48.15 34.77 -19.99
C ARG A 502 48.64 33.31 -20.04
N PRO A 503 49.83 33.03 -20.62
CA PRO A 503 50.35 31.66 -20.84
C PRO A 503 50.45 30.82 -19.55
N GLN A 504 50.57 31.46 -18.40
CA GLN A 504 50.76 30.82 -17.10
C GLN A 504 49.54 30.01 -16.61
N TYR A 505 48.28 30.41 -16.95
CA TYR A 505 47.09 29.69 -16.52
C TYR A 505 46.86 28.35 -17.25
N LYS A 506 47.26 28.29 -18.52
CA LYS A 506 47.15 27.06 -19.33
C LYS A 506 48.10 25.98 -18.82
N LYS A 507 49.27 26.36 -18.38
CA LYS A 507 50.30 25.45 -17.86
C LYS A 507 49.89 24.84 -16.52
N ILE A 508 49.31 25.62 -15.59
CA ILE A 508 48.86 25.14 -14.27
C ILE A 508 47.71 24.14 -14.40
N LEU A 509 46.77 24.34 -15.32
CA LEU A 509 45.65 23.42 -15.55
C LEU A 509 46.10 22.10 -16.16
N VAL A 510 47.07 22.15 -17.09
CA VAL A 510 47.64 20.96 -17.73
C VAL A 510 48.54 20.20 -16.74
N ASP A 511 49.40 20.86 -16.01
CA ASP A 511 50.28 20.24 -15.01
C ASP A 511 49.50 19.58 -13.87
N ASN A 512 48.39 20.18 -13.44
CA ASN A 512 47.52 19.56 -12.41
C ASN A 512 46.71 18.38 -12.96
N TRP A 513 46.30 18.42 -14.21
CA TRP A 513 45.64 17.29 -14.87
C TRP A 513 46.61 16.12 -15.08
N GLU A 514 47.82 16.39 -15.58
CA GLU A 514 48.87 15.37 -15.75
C GLU A 514 49.30 14.74 -14.42
N ARG A 515 49.50 15.53 -13.35
CA ARG A 515 49.76 15.00 -12.00
C ARG A 515 48.62 14.15 -11.45
N SER A 516 47.37 14.44 -11.80
CA SER A 516 46.23 13.62 -11.41
C SER A 516 46.19 12.28 -12.14
N GLN A 517 46.72 12.22 -13.37
CA GLN A 517 46.81 10.97 -14.14
C GLN A 517 47.99 10.10 -13.66
N VAL A 518 49.14 10.69 -13.40
CA VAL A 518 50.32 9.98 -12.87
C VAL A 518 50.05 9.40 -11.47
N ASN A 519 49.28 10.07 -10.62
CA ASN A 519 48.84 9.51 -9.34
C ASN A 519 47.84 8.36 -9.49
N LYS A 520 47.09 8.29 -10.59
CA LYS A 520 46.19 7.16 -10.86
C LYS A 520 46.94 5.93 -11.37
N GLU A 521 47.97 6.11 -12.17
CA GLU A 521 48.83 5.01 -12.64
C GLU A 521 49.62 4.38 -11.50
N ASN A 522 50.17 5.19 -10.60
CA ASN A 522 50.92 4.70 -9.43
C ASN A 522 50.04 4.00 -8.34
N VAL A 523 48.72 4.14 -8.39
CA VAL A 523 47.77 3.43 -7.48
C VAL A 523 47.35 2.08 -8.08
N ASN A 524 47.44 1.93 -9.41
CA ASN A 524 47.13 0.65 -10.09
C ASN A 524 48.32 -0.32 -10.18
N GLU A 525 49.54 0.13 -9.83
CA GLU A 525 50.76 -0.71 -9.78
C GLU A 525 51.15 -1.16 -8.35
N ARG A 526 50.31 -0.90 -7.36
CA ARG A 526 50.42 -1.44 -6.00
C ARG A 526 49.13 -2.15 -5.61
#